data_3bc1b49b5307805405cb09fa94d49677
#
_entry.id   3bc1b49b5307805405cb09fa94d49677
#
_cell.length_a   1.000
_cell.length_b   1.000
_cell.length_c   1.000
_cell.angle_alpha   90.00
_cell.angle_beta   90.00
_cell.angle_gamma   90.00
#
_symmetry.space_group_name_H-M   'P 1'
#
loop_
_entity.id
_entity.type
_entity.pdbx_description
1 polymer ?
#
loop_
_entity_poly.entity_id
_entity_poly.type
_entity_poly.pdbx_seq_one_letter_code
_entity_poly.pdbx_strand_id
1 'polypeptide(L)'
;MVADGNRSLAHSALVTRFGLVVSLVVGLVVGLGNSPNVAAAEIATFRSKNFIVHTDDEPAPTRQLLEQLETLLTIVSGYWNRPNRQTIECCVVKDLANWPPDRLPPLALQKIRSGSGVTISLKRSRGKAFVTKSIVYAVTRAGVTQHEAVHAYCHQVFGSSGPVWYSEGMAEMGRYWASRNDRSVRADRSAIQYLRQITPTPVKTLTRTGQTADGWKNYAQRWALCHLLANNPNYGQRFRTLGLSLMSGRRGSGYQSFFRTMDEEINFEYQVFLKTLETGYRVDLCAWDWKTRFRPAREGRQVTVKVLAGRGWQASRIGVQKGLSYQVRTSGRWKTSAEAHQVDADGDSRGVGRLQAVIWNNYQLTAAANLGTQATFQPASDGKLFLRCADRWGELHDNTGQIQVQVTLLPAPK
;
A
#
# COMPACT_ATOMS: atom_id res chain seq x y z
N MET A 1 -9.06 60.54 2.76
CA MET A 1 -10.48 60.81 2.99
C MET A 1 -11.07 59.52 3.45
N VAL A 2 -11.22 59.43 4.77
CA VAL A 2 -12.42 59.30 5.58
C VAL A 2 -13.05 57.92 5.42
N ALA A 3 -12.89 57.06 6.32
CA ALA A 3 -13.32 56.85 7.74
C ALA A 3 -14.55 55.93 7.82
N ASP A 4 -14.40 54.91 8.61
CA ASP A 4 -15.11 54.48 9.77
C ASP A 4 -16.41 53.67 9.59
N GLY A 5 -16.50 52.59 10.40
CA GLY A 5 -17.77 51.93 10.67
C GLY A 5 -17.66 50.60 11.41
N ASN A 6 -17.11 50.65 12.59
CA ASN A 6 -17.17 49.68 13.69
C ASN A 6 -18.63 49.38 14.12
N ARG A 7 -19.02 48.14 14.41
CA ARG A 7 -19.93 47.77 15.52
C ARG A 7 -19.99 46.27 15.80
N SER A 8 -19.40 45.95 16.90
CA SER A 8 -19.64 44.89 17.88
C SER A 8 -21.12 44.73 18.26
N LEU A 9 -21.57 43.48 18.46
CA LEU A 9 -22.61 43.16 19.42
C LEU A 9 -22.36 41.78 20.04
N ALA A 10 -22.04 41.83 21.31
CA ALA A 10 -22.02 40.73 22.26
C ALA A 10 -23.43 40.55 22.85
N HIS A 11 -23.83 39.32 23.13
CA HIS A 11 -24.84 38.95 24.14
C HIS A 11 -24.40 37.59 24.69
N SER A 12 -23.83 37.47 25.86
CA SER A 12 -24.37 37.62 27.23
C SER A 12 -25.27 36.45 27.66
N ALA A 13 -24.67 35.64 28.45
CA ALA A 13 -25.02 34.71 29.52
C ALA A 13 -26.45 34.63 30.03
N LEU A 14 -26.88 33.42 30.37
CA LEU A 14 -27.76 33.21 31.53
C LEU A 14 -27.42 31.91 32.27
N VAL A 15 -26.98 32.11 33.49
CA VAL A 15 -26.75 31.09 34.54
C VAL A 15 -28.06 30.89 35.24
N THR A 16 -28.50 29.66 35.45
CA THR A 16 -29.50 29.39 36.50
C THR A 16 -29.06 28.20 37.33
N ARG A 17 -28.67 28.51 38.55
CA ARG A 17 -28.50 27.59 39.68
C ARG A 17 -29.86 27.26 40.25
N PHE A 18 -30.15 26.00 40.53
CA PHE A 18 -31.05 25.61 41.61
C PHE A 18 -30.39 24.50 42.41
N GLY A 19 -30.06 24.80 43.61
CA GLY A 19 -29.69 23.88 44.64
C GLY A 19 -30.93 23.32 45.33
N LEU A 20 -30.92 22.06 45.68
CA LEU A 20 -31.70 21.53 46.77
C LEU A 20 -30.89 20.57 47.59
N VAL A 21 -30.67 20.96 48.83
CA VAL A 21 -30.09 20.17 49.92
C VAL A 21 -31.20 19.32 50.48
N VAL A 22 -31.05 18.01 50.54
CA VAL A 22 -31.77 17.18 51.52
C VAL A 22 -30.80 16.19 52.13
N SER A 23 -30.47 16.46 53.36
CA SER A 23 -29.83 15.52 54.29
C SER A 23 -30.85 14.51 54.75
N LEU A 24 -30.53 13.23 54.72
CA LEU A 24 -31.01 12.28 55.74
C LEU A 24 -30.04 11.11 55.92
N VAL A 25 -29.86 10.80 57.09
CA VAL A 25 -28.98 10.09 57.95
C VAL A 25 -29.20 8.58 57.93
N VAL A 26 -28.05 7.85 58.09
CA VAL A 26 -27.83 6.56 58.81
C VAL A 26 -28.27 5.26 58.17
N GLY A 27 -27.30 4.48 57.94
CA GLY A 27 -27.35 3.04 57.76
C GLY A 27 -25.96 2.45 57.64
N LEU A 28 -25.28 2.29 58.77
CA LEU A 28 -24.02 1.57 58.88
C LEU A 28 -24.27 0.07 58.64
N VAL A 29 -24.02 -0.42 57.44
CA VAL A 29 -23.84 -1.85 57.18
C VAL A 29 -22.39 -2.06 56.77
N VAL A 30 -21.61 -2.58 57.72
CA VAL A 30 -20.28 -3.09 57.49
C VAL A 30 -20.45 -4.37 56.67
N GLY A 31 -20.53 -4.24 55.35
CA GLY A 31 -20.32 -5.29 54.41
C GLY A 31 -18.84 -5.35 54.09
N LEU A 32 -18.14 -6.32 54.59
CA LEU A 32 -16.81 -6.73 54.07
C LEU A 32 -17.01 -7.18 52.62
N GLY A 33 -17.09 -6.20 51.72
CA GLY A 33 -17.01 -6.40 50.30
C GLY A 33 -15.60 -6.85 49.97
N ASN A 34 -15.41 -8.14 49.70
CA ASN A 34 -14.29 -8.62 48.93
C ASN A 34 -14.31 -7.87 47.60
N SER A 35 -13.55 -6.79 47.50
CA SER A 35 -13.18 -6.23 46.19
C SER A 35 -12.47 -7.38 45.47
N PRO A 36 -12.92 -7.82 44.28
CA PRO A 36 -12.13 -8.75 43.53
C PRO A 36 -10.76 -8.10 43.32
N ASN A 37 -9.75 -8.67 43.94
CA ASN A 37 -8.37 -8.34 43.66
C ASN A 37 -8.17 -8.70 42.19
N VAL A 38 -8.35 -7.72 41.29
CA VAL A 38 -7.99 -7.89 39.88
C VAL A 38 -6.47 -8.03 39.91
N ALA A 39 -6.02 -9.28 40.00
CA ALA A 39 -4.61 -9.59 39.90
C ALA A 39 -4.09 -8.91 38.63
N ALA A 40 -3.12 -8.00 38.78
CA ALA A 40 -2.48 -7.41 37.62
C ALA A 40 -2.06 -8.54 36.70
N ALA A 41 -2.44 -8.46 35.42
CA ALA A 41 -2.13 -9.52 34.47
C ALA A 41 -0.62 -9.71 34.43
N GLU A 42 -0.15 -10.93 34.69
CA GLU A 42 1.26 -11.24 34.69
C GLU A 42 1.81 -11.17 33.25
N ILE A 43 2.97 -10.52 33.07
CA ILE A 43 3.64 -10.47 31.76
C ILE A 43 4.17 -11.85 31.43
N ALA A 44 3.48 -12.52 30.51
CA ALA A 44 3.84 -13.83 30.01
C ALA A 44 4.93 -13.75 28.92
N THR A 45 5.70 -14.82 28.78
CA THR A 45 6.73 -14.94 27.74
C THR A 45 6.42 -16.11 26.81
N PHE A 46 6.26 -15.81 25.53
CA PHE A 46 6.04 -16.79 24.48
C PHE A 46 7.25 -16.84 23.55
N ARG A 47 7.55 -18.01 23.00
CA ARG A 47 8.72 -18.21 22.15
C ARG A 47 8.34 -18.98 20.89
N SER A 48 8.96 -18.57 19.78
CA SER A 48 9.02 -19.34 18.55
C SER A 48 10.48 -19.53 18.13
N LYS A 49 10.72 -20.01 16.92
CA LYS A 49 12.09 -20.21 16.40
C LYS A 49 12.91 -18.91 16.38
N ASN A 50 12.29 -17.82 15.95
CA ASN A 50 12.99 -16.56 15.68
C ASN A 50 12.51 -15.39 16.55
N PHE A 51 11.45 -15.58 17.36
CA PHE A 51 10.87 -14.51 18.17
C PHE A 51 10.72 -14.90 19.64
N ILE A 52 10.86 -13.89 20.50
CA ILE A 52 10.46 -13.94 21.90
C ILE A 52 9.46 -12.79 22.09
N VAL A 53 8.25 -13.11 22.55
CA VAL A 53 7.20 -12.12 22.81
C VAL A 53 6.91 -12.09 24.31
N HIS A 54 7.11 -10.93 24.94
CA HIS A 54 6.66 -10.61 26.28
C HIS A 54 5.36 -9.82 26.16
N THR A 55 4.31 -10.25 26.83
CA THR A 55 2.99 -9.58 26.71
C THR A 55 2.11 -9.85 27.91
N ASP A 56 1.19 -8.94 28.14
CA ASP A 56 0.08 -9.03 29.07
C ASP A 56 -1.24 -9.43 28.34
N ASP A 57 -1.13 -9.88 27.09
CA ASP A 57 -2.29 -10.35 26.30
C ASP A 57 -2.51 -11.86 26.48
N GLU A 58 -3.69 -12.30 26.07
CA GLU A 58 -4.12 -13.70 26.14
C GLU A 58 -3.23 -14.65 25.32
N PRO A 59 -3.10 -15.92 25.72
CA PRO A 59 -2.24 -16.89 25.04
C PRO A 59 -2.62 -17.15 23.58
N ALA A 60 -3.90 -17.16 23.25
CA ALA A 60 -4.36 -17.51 21.89
C ALA A 60 -4.00 -16.42 20.87
N PRO A 61 -4.33 -15.12 21.07
CA PRO A 61 -3.87 -14.02 20.21
C PRO A 61 -2.34 -13.95 20.08
N THR A 62 -1.63 -14.21 21.17
CA THR A 62 -0.16 -14.17 21.20
C THR A 62 0.45 -15.28 20.34
N ARG A 63 -0.07 -16.49 20.38
CA ARG A 63 0.37 -17.58 19.49
C ARG A 63 0.12 -17.25 18.03
N GLN A 64 -1.05 -16.71 17.71
CA GLN A 64 -1.35 -16.24 16.34
C GLN A 64 -0.39 -15.15 15.88
N LEU A 65 -0.06 -14.20 16.75
CA LEU A 65 0.95 -13.16 16.45
C LEU A 65 2.32 -13.78 16.14
N LEU A 66 2.77 -14.77 16.92
CA LEU A 66 4.04 -15.45 16.65
C LEU A 66 4.06 -16.15 15.29
N GLU A 67 2.99 -16.82 14.89
CA GLU A 67 2.86 -17.45 13.57
C GLU A 67 2.95 -16.39 12.43
N GLN A 68 2.29 -15.25 12.63
CA GLN A 68 2.34 -14.14 11.68
C GLN A 68 3.75 -13.55 11.59
N LEU A 69 4.46 -13.40 12.70
CA LEU A 69 5.84 -12.89 12.74
C LEU A 69 6.83 -13.85 12.08
N GLU A 70 6.70 -15.16 12.27
CA GLU A 70 7.52 -16.17 11.57
C GLU A 70 7.27 -16.16 10.06
N THR A 71 6.00 -16.04 9.65
CA THR A 71 5.62 -15.88 8.25
C THR A 71 6.23 -14.62 7.66
N LEU A 72 6.08 -13.48 8.35
CA LEU A 72 6.68 -12.21 7.96
C LEU A 72 8.20 -12.34 7.79
N LEU A 73 8.88 -12.93 8.77
CA LEU A 73 10.34 -13.09 8.72
C LEU A 73 10.77 -13.93 7.53
N THR A 74 10.01 -14.97 7.19
CA THR A 74 10.24 -15.78 5.99
C THR A 74 10.10 -14.96 4.72
N ILE A 75 9.09 -14.09 4.64
CA ILE A 75 8.85 -13.21 3.49
C ILE A 75 9.99 -12.21 3.33
N VAL A 76 10.33 -11.45 4.38
CA VAL A 76 11.37 -10.41 4.30
C VAL A 76 12.75 -11.00 4.05
N SER A 77 13.07 -12.11 4.69
CA SER A 77 14.34 -12.82 4.47
C SER A 77 14.46 -13.31 3.03
N GLY A 78 13.36 -13.82 2.47
CA GLY A 78 13.28 -14.25 1.07
C GLY A 78 13.34 -13.08 0.09
N TYR A 79 12.68 -11.96 0.40
CA TYR A 79 12.70 -10.77 -0.44
C TYR A 79 14.11 -10.22 -0.65
N TRP A 80 14.88 -10.04 0.42
CA TRP A 80 16.26 -9.56 0.32
C TRP A 80 17.30 -10.67 0.15
N ASN A 81 16.91 -11.94 0.22
CA ASN A 81 17.81 -13.11 0.20
C ASN A 81 18.91 -13.01 1.27
N ARG A 82 18.49 -12.64 2.49
CA ARG A 82 19.33 -12.51 3.67
C ARG A 82 18.61 -13.11 4.87
N PRO A 83 19.06 -14.26 5.39
CA PRO A 83 18.44 -14.87 6.56
C PRO A 83 18.75 -14.06 7.82
N ASN A 84 17.78 -13.95 8.72
CA ASN A 84 18.05 -13.49 10.08
C ASN A 84 18.69 -14.64 10.88
N ARG A 85 19.74 -14.34 11.61
CA ARG A 85 20.46 -15.31 12.46
C ARG A 85 20.30 -15.02 13.95
N GLN A 86 19.53 -14.02 14.31
CA GLN A 86 19.32 -13.58 15.68
C GLN A 86 17.83 -13.64 16.02
N THR A 87 17.51 -13.88 17.28
CA THR A 87 16.15 -13.80 17.78
C THR A 87 15.73 -12.33 17.89
N ILE A 88 14.52 -12.00 17.46
CA ILE A 88 13.89 -10.70 17.66
C ILE A 88 13.05 -10.77 18.92
N GLU A 89 13.34 -9.89 19.88
CA GLU A 89 12.60 -9.75 21.12
C GLU A 89 11.51 -8.68 20.96
N CYS A 90 10.30 -8.96 21.43
CA CYS A 90 9.14 -8.09 21.30
C CYS A 90 8.48 -7.91 22.68
N CYS A 91 8.25 -6.66 23.08
CA CYS A 91 7.39 -6.30 24.19
C CYS A 91 6.07 -5.79 23.59
N VAL A 92 5.00 -6.59 23.69
CA VAL A 92 3.71 -6.29 23.09
C VAL A 92 2.70 -5.99 24.19
N VAL A 93 2.32 -4.72 24.29
CA VAL A 93 1.59 -4.15 25.42
C VAL A 93 0.11 -4.05 25.09
N LYS A 94 -0.73 -4.69 25.91
CA LYS A 94 -2.19 -4.58 25.88
C LYS A 94 -2.64 -3.45 26.81
N ASP A 95 -2.18 -3.48 28.07
CA ASP A 95 -2.46 -2.44 29.04
C ASP A 95 -1.15 -2.04 29.77
N LEU A 96 -0.83 -0.75 29.68
CA LEU A 96 0.36 -0.20 30.35
C LEU A 96 0.35 -0.35 31.88
N ALA A 97 -0.83 -0.45 32.49
CA ALA A 97 -0.94 -0.61 33.95
C ALA A 97 -0.34 -1.93 34.45
N ASN A 98 -0.24 -2.95 33.58
CA ASN A 98 0.34 -4.25 33.91
C ASN A 98 1.87 -4.27 33.80
N TRP A 99 2.49 -3.22 33.24
CA TRP A 99 3.93 -3.21 32.99
C TRP A 99 4.71 -2.43 34.05
N PRO A 100 5.79 -3.01 34.63
CA PRO A 100 6.66 -2.28 35.50
C PRO A 100 7.27 -1.03 34.85
N PRO A 101 7.35 0.12 35.52
CA PRO A 101 7.76 1.39 34.91
C PRO A 101 9.17 1.36 34.29
N ASP A 102 10.07 0.53 34.81
CA ASP A 102 11.47 0.38 34.39
C ASP A 102 11.64 -0.59 33.21
N ARG A 103 10.61 -1.35 32.86
CA ARG A 103 10.67 -2.38 31.79
C ARG A 103 10.56 -1.80 30.39
N LEU A 104 9.98 -0.63 30.27
CA LEU A 104 9.79 0.05 28.99
C LEU A 104 10.65 1.33 28.93
N PRO A 105 11.60 1.43 27.98
CA PRO A 105 12.36 2.67 27.78
C PRO A 105 11.46 3.87 27.53
N PRO A 106 11.84 5.11 27.89
CA PRO A 106 10.99 6.30 27.75
C PRO A 106 10.41 6.51 26.36
N LEU A 107 11.21 6.27 25.30
CA LEU A 107 10.75 6.36 23.92
C LEU A 107 9.69 5.30 23.60
N ALA A 108 9.86 4.07 24.06
CA ALA A 108 8.87 3.01 23.88
C ALA A 108 7.57 3.35 24.60
N LEU A 109 7.66 3.83 25.84
CA LEU A 109 6.49 4.26 26.61
C LEU A 109 5.70 5.38 25.90
N GLN A 110 6.41 6.37 25.34
CA GLN A 110 5.79 7.45 24.57
C GLN A 110 5.03 6.90 23.34
N LYS A 111 5.64 6.00 22.60
CA LYS A 111 5.03 5.41 21.37
C LYS A 111 3.84 4.52 21.72
N ILE A 112 3.95 3.69 22.75
CA ILE A 112 2.83 2.85 23.21
C ILE A 112 1.65 3.69 23.68
N ARG A 113 1.87 4.77 24.43
CA ARG A 113 0.82 5.73 24.84
C ARG A 113 0.13 6.37 23.64
N SER A 114 0.81 6.55 22.54
CA SER A 114 0.22 7.05 21.27
C SER A 114 -0.44 5.96 20.41
N GLY A 115 -0.53 4.72 20.89
CA GLY A 115 -1.15 3.60 20.18
C GLY A 115 -0.30 3.08 19.01
N SER A 116 1.02 3.25 19.08
CA SER A 116 1.99 2.85 18.05
C SER A 116 3.09 1.94 18.60
N GLY A 117 4.14 1.73 17.83
CA GLY A 117 5.32 0.96 18.22
C GLY A 117 6.62 1.71 17.97
N VAL A 118 7.72 1.10 18.37
CA VAL A 118 9.08 1.51 18.04
C VAL A 118 10.05 0.34 18.16
N THR A 119 11.00 0.29 17.25
CA THR A 119 12.14 -0.63 17.34
C THR A 119 13.37 0.09 17.90
N ILE A 120 13.89 -0.38 19.01
CA ILE A 120 15.13 0.12 19.62
C ILE A 120 16.25 -0.85 19.33
N SER A 121 17.32 -0.36 18.71
CA SER A 121 18.47 -1.17 18.32
C SER A 121 19.73 -0.78 19.07
N LEU A 122 20.36 -1.76 19.71
CA LEU A 122 21.60 -1.62 20.47
C LEU A 122 22.74 -2.29 19.68
N LYS A 123 23.77 -1.51 19.38
CA LYS A 123 24.99 -2.02 18.74
C LYS A 123 26.02 -2.37 19.83
N ARG A 124 26.48 -3.61 19.84
CA ARG A 124 27.55 -4.06 20.71
C ARG A 124 28.75 -4.49 19.89
N SER A 125 29.93 -4.11 20.31
CA SER A 125 31.19 -4.63 19.76
C SER A 125 31.41 -6.06 20.23
N ARG A 126 31.73 -6.97 19.34
CA ARG A 126 32.15 -8.35 19.64
C ARG A 126 33.42 -8.65 18.87
N GLY A 127 34.55 -8.34 19.44
CA GLY A 127 35.83 -8.39 18.76
C GLY A 127 35.91 -7.37 17.65
N LYS A 128 36.21 -7.84 16.40
CA LYS A 128 36.25 -6.98 15.21
C LYS A 128 34.88 -6.78 14.54
N ALA A 129 33.80 -7.40 15.04
CA ALA A 129 32.45 -7.34 14.47
C ALA A 129 31.50 -6.58 15.41
N PHE A 130 30.46 -5.98 14.82
CA PHE A 130 29.35 -5.41 15.57
C PHE A 130 28.15 -6.36 15.48
N VAL A 131 27.52 -6.60 16.62
CA VAL A 131 26.24 -7.31 16.72
C VAL A 131 25.17 -6.30 17.09
N THR A 132 24.12 -6.24 16.30
CA THR A 132 22.96 -5.38 16.59
C THR A 132 21.87 -6.23 17.23
N LYS A 133 21.51 -5.95 18.48
CA LYS A 133 20.30 -6.49 19.11
C LYS A 133 19.19 -5.47 18.91
N SER A 134 18.05 -5.90 18.35
CA SER A 134 16.86 -5.06 18.19
C SER A 134 15.73 -5.60 19.05
N ILE A 135 15.06 -4.70 19.77
CA ILE A 135 13.89 -5.01 20.58
C ILE A 135 12.71 -4.19 20.03
N VAL A 136 11.63 -4.88 19.75
CA VAL A 136 10.36 -4.29 19.31
C VAL A 136 9.53 -3.95 20.54
N TYR A 137 8.99 -2.75 20.59
CA TYR A 137 7.98 -2.32 21.55
C TYR A 137 6.74 -1.90 20.78
N ALA A 138 5.61 -2.53 21.03
CA ALA A 138 4.39 -2.31 20.25
C ALA A 138 3.14 -2.48 21.09
N VAL A 139 2.04 -1.87 20.66
CA VAL A 139 0.71 -2.18 21.19
C VAL A 139 0.14 -3.43 20.48
N THR A 140 -0.83 -4.11 21.11
CA THR A 140 -1.51 -5.29 20.53
C THR A 140 -2.33 -4.99 19.28
N ARG A 141 -2.38 -3.74 18.82
CA ARG A 141 -3.08 -3.34 17.60
C ARG A 141 -2.51 -4.06 16.38
N ALA A 142 -3.41 -4.61 15.56
CA ALA A 142 -3.04 -5.38 14.38
C ALA A 142 -2.04 -4.66 13.46
N GLY A 143 -0.99 -5.37 13.07
CA GLY A 143 0.02 -4.91 12.14
C GLY A 143 1.13 -4.03 12.74
N VAL A 144 0.99 -3.51 13.98
CA VAL A 144 2.02 -2.67 14.59
C VAL A 144 3.28 -3.47 14.89
N THR A 145 3.13 -4.64 15.52
CA THR A 145 4.29 -5.50 15.82
C THR A 145 4.98 -5.99 14.55
N GLN A 146 4.21 -6.30 13.49
CA GLN A 146 4.76 -6.71 12.18
C GLN A 146 5.55 -5.57 11.53
N HIS A 147 5.05 -4.33 11.56
CA HIS A 147 5.76 -3.15 11.08
C HIS A 147 7.11 -3.01 11.78
N GLU A 148 7.11 -3.03 13.10
CA GLU A 148 8.33 -2.89 13.91
C GLU A 148 9.29 -4.08 13.74
N ALA A 149 8.77 -5.29 13.50
CA ALA A 149 9.61 -6.46 13.26
C ALA A 149 10.40 -6.35 11.95
N VAL A 150 9.88 -5.64 10.92
CA VAL A 150 10.66 -5.34 9.70
C VAL A 150 11.84 -4.43 10.03
N HIS A 151 11.64 -3.38 10.84
CA HIS A 151 12.74 -2.53 11.29
C HIS A 151 13.78 -3.34 12.06
N ALA A 152 13.34 -4.19 13.02
CA ALA A 152 14.22 -5.05 13.80
C ALA A 152 15.06 -5.98 12.92
N TYR A 153 14.42 -6.64 11.96
CA TYR A 153 15.10 -7.46 10.95
C TYR A 153 16.16 -6.65 10.18
N CYS A 154 15.78 -5.49 9.63
CA CYS A 154 16.70 -4.65 8.85
C CYS A 154 17.92 -4.23 9.69
N HIS A 155 17.70 -3.80 10.93
CA HIS A 155 18.80 -3.41 11.83
C HIS A 155 19.71 -4.60 12.21
N GLN A 156 19.16 -5.79 12.47
CA GLN A 156 19.95 -6.96 12.82
C GLN A 156 20.77 -7.49 11.63
N VAL A 157 20.20 -7.46 10.43
CA VAL A 157 20.81 -8.07 9.24
C VAL A 157 21.73 -7.11 8.50
N PHE A 158 21.35 -5.83 8.41
CA PHE A 158 22.08 -4.83 7.61
C PHE A 158 22.70 -3.71 8.46
N GLY A 159 22.32 -3.59 9.73
CA GLY A 159 22.75 -2.51 10.63
C GLY A 159 22.00 -1.19 10.43
N SER A 160 21.07 -1.11 9.48
CA SER A 160 20.25 0.05 9.12
C SER A 160 18.98 -0.39 8.39
N SER A 161 17.92 0.38 8.49
CA SER A 161 16.69 0.22 7.71
C SER A 161 16.64 1.11 6.45
N GLY A 162 17.68 1.94 6.23
CA GLY A 162 17.74 2.89 5.12
C GLY A 162 17.07 4.25 5.43
N PRO A 163 16.86 5.10 4.42
CA PRO A 163 16.19 6.40 4.59
C PRO A 163 14.71 6.22 4.88
N VAL A 164 14.11 7.20 5.55
CA VAL A 164 12.73 7.15 6.09
C VAL A 164 11.69 6.69 5.06
N TRP A 165 11.72 7.21 3.84
CA TRP A 165 10.74 6.82 2.83
C TRP A 165 10.76 5.32 2.50
N TYR A 166 11.98 4.72 2.45
CA TYR A 166 12.18 3.30 2.18
C TYR A 166 11.89 2.46 3.42
N SER A 167 12.46 2.87 4.55
CA SER A 167 12.31 2.20 5.85
C SER A 167 10.84 2.05 6.23
N GLU A 168 10.10 3.15 6.25
CA GLU A 168 8.68 3.14 6.62
C GLU A 168 7.81 2.47 5.53
N GLY A 169 8.11 2.70 4.26
CA GLY A 169 7.37 2.05 3.18
C GLY A 169 7.51 0.53 3.20
N MET A 170 8.70 -0.01 3.49
CA MET A 170 8.91 -1.45 3.61
C MET A 170 8.36 -2.02 4.91
N ALA A 171 8.39 -1.28 6.00
CA ALA A 171 7.77 -1.68 7.26
C ALA A 171 6.24 -1.76 7.13
N GLU A 172 5.61 -0.79 6.48
CA GLU A 172 4.17 -0.85 6.16
C GLU A 172 3.84 -1.98 5.17
N MET A 173 4.73 -2.34 4.24
CA MET A 173 4.54 -3.56 3.44
C MET A 173 4.49 -4.79 4.32
N GLY A 174 5.39 -4.90 5.31
CA GLY A 174 5.41 -5.99 6.28
C GLY A 174 4.12 -6.11 7.08
N ARG A 175 3.51 -4.99 7.42
CA ARG A 175 2.20 -4.93 8.08
C ARG A 175 1.11 -5.67 7.31
N TYR A 176 1.15 -5.61 5.96
CA TYR A 176 0.11 -6.15 5.09
C TYR A 176 0.51 -7.46 4.40
N TRP A 177 1.73 -7.96 4.56
CA TRP A 177 2.16 -9.22 3.94
C TRP A 177 1.52 -10.43 4.62
N ALA A 178 0.76 -11.20 3.86
CA ALA A 178 0.09 -12.41 4.33
C ALA A 178 0.80 -13.70 3.91
N SER A 179 1.43 -13.71 2.73
CA SER A 179 2.19 -14.87 2.23
C SER A 179 3.26 -14.44 1.23
N ARG A 180 4.24 -15.32 1.00
CA ARG A 180 5.38 -15.06 0.10
C ARG A 180 4.97 -14.79 -1.35
N ASN A 181 3.91 -15.43 -1.81
CA ASN A 181 3.46 -15.36 -3.20
C ASN A 181 2.31 -14.37 -3.40
N ASP A 182 1.78 -13.80 -2.33
CA ASP A 182 0.69 -12.84 -2.41
C ASP A 182 1.25 -11.46 -2.74
N ARG A 183 0.92 -10.98 -3.93
CA ARG A 183 1.28 -9.65 -4.44
C ARG A 183 0.09 -8.70 -4.46
N SER A 184 -1.03 -9.13 -3.89
CA SER A 184 -2.25 -8.34 -3.87
C SER A 184 -2.20 -7.24 -2.80
N VAL A 185 -2.88 -6.15 -3.08
CA VAL A 185 -3.09 -5.07 -2.10
C VAL A 185 -4.00 -5.56 -0.99
N ARG A 186 -3.51 -5.51 0.25
CA ARG A 186 -4.23 -5.86 1.48
C ARG A 186 -4.25 -4.71 2.50
N ALA A 187 -3.93 -3.51 2.06
CA ALA A 187 -3.94 -2.35 2.94
C ALA A 187 -5.33 -2.08 3.54
N ASP A 188 -5.34 -1.42 4.68
CA ASP A 188 -6.56 -1.02 5.36
C ASP A 188 -7.46 -0.20 4.44
N ARG A 189 -8.76 -0.41 4.54
CA ARG A 189 -9.76 0.29 3.71
C ARG A 189 -9.63 1.81 3.81
N SER A 190 -9.32 2.34 5.00
CA SER A 190 -9.08 3.77 5.22
C SER A 190 -7.85 4.29 4.46
N ALA A 191 -6.76 3.51 4.41
CA ALA A 191 -5.56 3.87 3.65
C ALA A 191 -5.84 3.87 2.14
N ILE A 192 -6.54 2.87 1.63
CA ILE A 192 -6.97 2.80 0.22
C ILE A 192 -7.84 4.01 -0.13
N GLN A 193 -8.86 4.31 0.68
CA GLN A 193 -9.76 5.43 0.44
C GLN A 193 -9.01 6.76 0.44
N TYR A 194 -8.13 6.98 1.42
CA TYR A 194 -7.28 8.17 1.48
C TYR A 194 -6.44 8.32 0.22
N LEU A 195 -5.70 7.26 -0.17
CA LEU A 195 -4.80 7.28 -1.32
C LEU A 195 -5.51 7.55 -2.65
N ARG A 196 -6.74 7.09 -2.80
CA ARG A 196 -7.56 7.35 -4.00
C ARG A 196 -8.02 8.81 -4.13
N GLN A 197 -8.12 9.53 -3.02
CA GLN A 197 -8.66 10.90 -2.98
C GLN A 197 -7.59 11.99 -3.03
N ILE A 198 -6.35 11.67 -2.69
CA ILE A 198 -5.29 12.68 -2.66
C ILE A 198 -4.80 13.05 -4.05
N THR A 199 -4.26 14.26 -4.18
CA THR A 199 -3.32 14.58 -5.25
C THR A 199 -2.00 13.87 -4.93
N PRO A 200 -1.52 12.93 -5.77
CA PRO A 200 -0.32 12.17 -5.49
C PRO A 200 0.91 13.08 -5.32
N THR A 201 1.64 12.89 -4.22
CA THR A 201 2.94 13.55 -4.07
C THR A 201 3.92 12.99 -5.11
N PRO A 202 4.62 13.82 -5.88
CA PRO A 202 5.59 13.35 -6.86
C PRO A 202 6.63 12.41 -6.24
N VAL A 203 6.97 11.33 -6.92
CA VAL A 203 7.88 10.28 -6.42
C VAL A 203 9.24 10.86 -6.01
N LYS A 204 9.78 11.81 -6.78
CA LYS A 204 11.01 12.54 -6.44
C LYS A 204 10.92 13.27 -5.11
N THR A 205 9.74 13.77 -4.74
CA THR A 205 9.50 14.42 -3.45
C THR A 205 9.39 13.40 -2.33
N LEU A 206 8.63 12.30 -2.54
CA LEU A 206 8.49 11.23 -1.55
C LEU A 206 9.83 10.56 -1.19
N THR A 207 10.73 10.45 -2.16
CA THR A 207 12.01 9.75 -2.02
C THR A 207 13.17 10.66 -1.59
N ARG A 208 12.91 11.96 -1.34
CA ARG A 208 13.93 12.89 -0.87
C ARG A 208 14.45 12.46 0.51
N THR A 209 15.76 12.41 0.64
CA THR A 209 16.43 12.19 1.94
C THR A 209 16.21 13.38 2.86
N GLY A 210 16.04 13.12 4.17
CA GLY A 210 15.82 14.16 5.17
C GLY A 210 14.34 14.53 5.44
N GLN A 211 13.39 13.92 4.77
CA GLN A 211 11.98 14.03 5.17
C GLN A 211 11.73 13.22 6.44
N THR A 212 11.32 13.90 7.50
CA THR A 212 11.01 13.32 8.82
C THR A 212 9.53 13.36 9.16
N ALA A 213 8.69 13.83 8.24
CA ALA A 213 7.26 13.95 8.49
C ALA A 213 6.65 12.58 8.84
N ASP A 214 6.34 12.40 10.10
CA ASP A 214 5.64 11.25 10.65
C ASP A 214 4.13 11.40 10.47
N GLY A 215 3.44 10.28 10.48
CA GLY A 215 2.00 10.21 10.43
C GLY A 215 1.51 9.20 9.37
N TRP A 216 0.38 8.59 9.67
CA TRP A 216 -0.17 7.49 8.88
C TRP A 216 -0.40 7.84 7.40
N LYS A 217 -0.69 9.11 7.08
CA LYS A 217 -0.87 9.59 5.69
C LYS A 217 0.42 9.50 4.89
N ASN A 218 1.55 9.84 5.51
CA ASN A 218 2.86 9.71 4.89
C ASN A 218 3.27 8.24 4.75
N TYR A 219 2.96 7.42 5.75
CA TYR A 219 3.20 5.98 5.70
C TYR A 219 2.40 5.31 4.59
N ALA A 220 1.13 5.68 4.41
CA ALA A 220 0.30 5.16 3.33
C ALA A 220 0.90 5.46 1.93
N GLN A 221 1.38 6.69 1.69
CA GLN A 221 2.02 7.06 0.41
C GLN A 221 3.36 6.33 0.19
N ARG A 222 4.18 6.19 1.25
CA ARG A 222 5.46 5.45 1.20
C ARG A 222 5.22 3.97 0.95
N TRP A 223 4.24 3.38 1.64
CA TRP A 223 3.79 2.03 1.38
C TRP A 223 3.38 1.84 -0.07
N ALA A 224 2.50 2.69 -0.59
CA ALA A 224 1.99 2.59 -1.96
C ALA A 224 3.13 2.64 -2.99
N LEU A 225 4.11 3.53 -2.80
CA LEU A 225 5.29 3.60 -3.66
C LEU A 225 6.15 2.34 -3.57
N CYS A 226 6.46 1.87 -2.35
CA CYS A 226 7.25 0.66 -2.15
C CYS A 226 6.53 -0.57 -2.70
N HIS A 227 5.21 -0.67 -2.50
CA HIS A 227 4.38 -1.76 -3.03
C HIS A 227 4.38 -1.77 -4.57
N LEU A 228 4.21 -0.60 -5.21
CA LEU A 228 4.32 -0.45 -6.66
C LEU A 228 5.68 -0.90 -7.16
N LEU A 229 6.76 -0.36 -6.59
CA LEU A 229 8.12 -0.63 -7.07
C LEU A 229 8.55 -2.08 -6.84
N ALA A 230 8.17 -2.68 -5.70
CA ALA A 230 8.54 -4.05 -5.36
C ALA A 230 7.83 -5.10 -6.21
N ASN A 231 6.56 -4.86 -6.58
CA ASN A 231 5.70 -5.83 -7.26
C ASN A 231 5.57 -5.58 -8.78
N ASN A 232 6.08 -4.46 -9.29
CA ASN A 232 6.04 -4.16 -10.72
C ASN A 232 7.20 -4.86 -11.46
N PRO A 233 6.92 -5.67 -12.49
CA PRO A 233 7.95 -6.39 -13.25
C PRO A 233 8.96 -5.44 -13.96
N ASN A 234 8.59 -4.18 -14.20
CA ASN A 234 9.51 -3.19 -14.77
C ASN A 234 10.57 -2.72 -13.77
N TYR A 235 10.26 -2.73 -12.47
CA TYR A 235 11.06 -2.04 -11.44
C TYR A 235 11.56 -2.97 -10.32
N GLY A 236 10.91 -4.09 -10.04
CA GLY A 236 11.06 -4.89 -8.83
C GLY A 236 12.50 -5.35 -8.55
N GLN A 237 13.20 -5.85 -9.57
CA GLN A 237 14.60 -6.28 -9.42
C GLN A 237 15.51 -5.09 -9.06
N ARG A 238 15.32 -3.95 -9.74
CA ARG A 238 16.10 -2.73 -9.51
C ARG A 238 15.79 -2.13 -8.13
N PHE A 239 14.53 -2.17 -7.70
CA PHE A 239 14.11 -1.70 -6.40
C PHE A 239 14.69 -2.54 -5.25
N ARG A 240 14.72 -3.85 -5.41
CA ARG A 240 15.41 -4.74 -4.46
C ARG A 240 16.90 -4.43 -4.34
N THR A 241 17.59 -4.18 -5.46
CA THR A 241 19.01 -3.79 -5.48
C THR A 241 19.24 -2.43 -4.82
N LEU A 242 18.35 -1.46 -5.06
CA LEU A 242 18.37 -0.17 -4.37
C LEU A 242 18.25 -0.37 -2.85
N GLY A 243 17.28 -1.16 -2.40
CA GLY A 243 17.07 -1.43 -0.98
C GLY A 243 18.31 -1.99 -0.28
N LEU A 244 18.95 -2.99 -0.89
CA LEU A 244 20.21 -3.54 -0.39
C LEU A 244 21.32 -2.48 -0.29
N SER A 245 21.41 -1.59 -1.26
CA SER A 245 22.40 -0.49 -1.28
C SER A 245 22.11 0.56 -0.21
N LEU A 246 20.83 0.90 0.01
CA LEU A 246 20.39 1.86 1.03
C LEU A 246 20.68 1.34 2.44
N MET A 247 20.33 0.09 2.71
CA MET A 247 20.51 -0.52 4.03
C MET A 247 21.98 -0.81 4.36
N SER A 248 22.82 -1.07 3.36
CA SER A 248 24.27 -1.23 3.55
C SER A 248 25.03 0.09 3.68
N GLY A 249 24.35 1.24 3.62
CA GLY A 249 24.97 2.55 3.73
C GLY A 249 25.91 2.91 2.58
N ARG A 250 25.72 2.30 1.40
CA ARG A 250 26.56 2.58 0.22
C ARG A 250 26.43 4.05 -0.19
N ARG A 251 27.55 4.77 -0.20
CA ARG A 251 27.57 6.19 -0.59
C ARG A 251 27.01 6.41 -2.00
N GLY A 252 26.25 7.49 -2.20
CA GLY A 252 25.64 7.83 -3.47
C GLY A 252 24.41 7.00 -3.85
N SER A 253 23.99 6.04 -2.98
CA SER A 253 22.77 5.29 -3.19
C SER A 253 21.54 6.13 -2.86
N GLY A 254 20.61 6.21 -3.79
CA GLY A 254 19.34 6.90 -3.61
C GLY A 254 18.39 6.55 -4.76
N TYR A 255 17.13 6.93 -4.65
CA TYR A 255 16.15 6.70 -5.70
C TYR A 255 16.65 7.20 -7.06
N GLN A 256 17.17 8.42 -7.12
CA GLN A 256 17.62 9.04 -8.35
C GLN A 256 18.80 8.30 -9.02
N SER A 257 19.70 7.70 -8.24
CA SER A 257 20.83 6.95 -8.82
C SER A 257 20.40 5.63 -9.49
N PHE A 258 19.20 5.11 -9.15
CA PHE A 258 18.66 3.89 -9.70
C PHE A 258 17.57 4.08 -10.75
N PHE A 259 16.77 5.16 -10.63
CA PHE A 259 15.54 5.32 -11.39
C PHE A 259 15.44 6.60 -12.21
N ARG A 260 16.48 7.45 -12.26
CA ARG A 260 16.45 8.74 -12.93
C ARG A 260 15.84 8.71 -14.34
N THR A 261 16.21 7.70 -15.13
CA THR A 261 15.74 7.53 -16.52
C THR A 261 14.32 6.99 -16.63
N MET A 262 13.73 6.55 -15.51
CA MET A 262 12.40 5.98 -15.42
C MET A 262 11.47 6.83 -14.54
N ASP A 263 11.90 8.01 -14.12
CA ASP A 263 11.17 8.81 -13.12
C ASP A 263 9.76 9.20 -13.60
N GLU A 264 9.61 9.60 -14.87
CA GLU A 264 8.32 9.94 -15.47
C GLU A 264 7.41 8.72 -15.61
N GLU A 265 7.95 7.58 -16.05
CA GLU A 265 7.23 6.31 -16.14
C GLU A 265 6.70 5.87 -14.76
N ILE A 266 7.56 5.94 -13.74
CA ILE A 266 7.20 5.57 -12.36
C ILE A 266 6.17 6.54 -11.79
N ASN A 267 6.32 7.85 -12.00
CA ASN A 267 5.32 8.83 -11.57
C ASN A 267 3.94 8.59 -12.22
N PHE A 268 3.93 8.28 -13.50
CA PHE A 268 2.70 7.94 -14.21
C PHE A 268 2.05 6.68 -13.64
N GLU A 269 2.80 5.57 -13.54
CA GLU A 269 2.27 4.32 -12.99
C GLU A 269 1.82 4.48 -11.54
N TYR A 270 2.53 5.28 -10.74
CA TYR A 270 2.14 5.60 -9.36
C TYR A 270 0.81 6.35 -9.29
N GLN A 271 0.61 7.35 -10.15
CA GLN A 271 -0.65 8.09 -10.22
C GLN A 271 -1.81 7.18 -10.66
N VAL A 272 -1.61 6.34 -11.69
CA VAL A 272 -2.62 5.38 -12.15
C VAL A 272 -2.94 4.38 -11.04
N PHE A 273 -1.91 3.84 -10.37
CA PHE A 273 -2.06 2.92 -9.26
C PHE A 273 -2.92 3.52 -8.13
N LEU A 274 -2.62 4.73 -7.68
CA LEU A 274 -3.40 5.37 -6.62
C LEU A 274 -4.86 5.61 -7.02
N LYS A 275 -5.12 6.06 -8.26
CA LYS A 275 -6.48 6.31 -8.77
C LYS A 275 -7.31 5.03 -8.88
N THR A 276 -6.67 3.90 -9.16
CA THR A 276 -7.32 2.61 -9.39
C THR A 276 -7.15 1.62 -8.23
N LEU A 277 -6.58 2.08 -7.12
CA LEU A 277 -6.24 1.25 -5.95
C LEU A 277 -7.49 0.63 -5.32
N GLU A 278 -7.48 -0.69 -5.20
CA GLU A 278 -8.53 -1.49 -4.56
C GLU A 278 -7.90 -2.65 -3.77
N THR A 279 -8.64 -3.18 -2.79
CA THR A 279 -8.26 -4.46 -2.18
C THR A 279 -8.19 -5.54 -3.25
N GLY A 280 -7.14 -6.36 -3.23
CA GLY A 280 -6.92 -7.39 -4.25
C GLY A 280 -6.14 -6.90 -5.48
N TYR A 281 -5.91 -5.58 -5.64
CA TYR A 281 -5.16 -5.05 -6.78
C TYR A 281 -3.78 -5.74 -6.92
N ARG A 282 -3.47 -6.13 -8.15
CA ARG A 282 -2.22 -6.81 -8.53
C ARG A 282 -1.39 -5.92 -9.42
N VAL A 283 -0.34 -5.30 -8.86
CA VAL A 283 0.59 -4.43 -9.62
C VAL A 283 1.20 -5.14 -10.83
N ASP A 284 1.56 -6.41 -10.68
CA ASP A 284 2.17 -7.20 -11.75
C ASP A 284 1.21 -7.55 -12.91
N LEU A 285 -0.10 -7.52 -12.66
CA LEU A 285 -1.11 -7.66 -13.71
C LEU A 285 -1.43 -6.33 -14.41
N CYS A 286 -1.17 -5.21 -13.74
CA CYS A 286 -1.49 -3.87 -14.19
C CYS A 286 -0.27 -3.05 -14.65
N ALA A 287 0.94 -3.64 -14.62
CA ALA A 287 2.16 -3.00 -15.05
C ALA A 287 2.07 -2.48 -16.50
N TRP A 288 2.52 -1.27 -16.72
CA TRP A 288 2.48 -0.64 -18.03
C TRP A 288 3.54 -1.23 -18.97
N ASP A 289 3.18 -1.38 -20.24
CA ASP A 289 4.12 -1.90 -21.24
C ASP A 289 4.90 -0.75 -21.90
N TRP A 290 6.08 -0.45 -21.35
CA TRP A 290 6.99 0.57 -21.87
C TRP A 290 7.82 0.11 -23.06
N LYS A 291 7.88 -1.20 -23.35
CA LYS A 291 8.78 -1.79 -24.34
C LYS A 291 8.14 -1.92 -25.72
N THR A 292 6.84 -2.04 -25.78
CA THR A 292 6.13 -2.20 -27.04
C THR A 292 6.30 -0.98 -27.94
N ARG A 293 6.72 -1.22 -29.18
CA ARG A 293 6.79 -0.18 -30.22
C ARG A 293 5.42 0.01 -30.86
N PHE A 294 4.95 1.26 -30.89
CA PHE A 294 3.72 1.64 -31.55
C PHE A 294 4.03 2.19 -32.94
N ARG A 295 3.17 1.86 -33.91
CA ARG A 295 3.27 2.34 -35.28
C ARG A 295 1.95 2.98 -35.67
N PRO A 296 1.96 4.08 -36.45
CA PRO A 296 0.74 4.63 -37.03
C PRO A 296 -0.02 3.56 -37.80
N ALA A 297 -1.35 3.52 -37.64
CA ALA A 297 -2.19 2.69 -38.45
C ALA A 297 -2.12 3.18 -39.93
N ARG A 298 -2.19 2.26 -40.86
CA ARG A 298 -2.22 2.57 -42.29
C ARG A 298 -3.63 2.28 -42.84
N GLU A 299 -4.12 3.14 -43.72
CA GLU A 299 -5.42 2.98 -44.35
C GLU A 299 -5.53 1.61 -45.02
N GLY A 300 -6.69 0.97 -44.87
CA GLY A 300 -6.99 -0.37 -45.39
C GLY A 300 -6.20 -1.52 -44.76
N ARG A 301 -5.21 -1.23 -43.89
CA ARG A 301 -4.42 -2.27 -43.20
C ARG A 301 -4.99 -2.59 -41.82
N GLN A 302 -5.42 -3.84 -41.66
CA GLN A 302 -5.89 -4.36 -40.41
C GLN A 302 -4.70 -4.74 -39.50
N VAL A 303 -4.78 -4.38 -38.21
CA VAL A 303 -3.87 -4.82 -37.16
C VAL A 303 -4.66 -5.65 -36.15
N THR A 304 -4.18 -6.86 -35.86
CA THR A 304 -4.81 -7.76 -34.87
C THR A 304 -4.00 -7.81 -33.59
N VAL A 305 -4.68 -7.67 -32.46
CA VAL A 305 -4.10 -7.68 -31.11
C VAL A 305 -4.85 -8.67 -30.23
N LYS A 306 -4.14 -9.37 -29.35
CA LYS A 306 -4.75 -10.18 -28.28
C LYS A 306 -4.85 -9.35 -27.01
N VAL A 307 -6.01 -9.36 -26.37
CA VAL A 307 -6.28 -8.73 -25.09
C VAL A 307 -6.68 -9.81 -24.09
N LEU A 308 -5.91 -9.93 -23.01
CA LEU A 308 -6.16 -10.91 -21.94
C LEU A 308 -7.11 -10.30 -20.92
N ALA A 309 -8.08 -11.08 -20.42
CA ALA A 309 -9.04 -10.61 -19.43
C ALA A 309 -8.38 -10.20 -18.10
N GLY A 310 -7.43 -11.01 -17.62
CA GLY A 310 -6.75 -10.83 -16.32
C GLY A 310 -5.61 -9.81 -16.32
N ARG A 311 -5.61 -8.84 -17.24
CA ARG A 311 -4.59 -7.79 -17.31
C ARG A 311 -5.22 -6.40 -17.31
N GLY A 312 -4.49 -5.44 -16.75
CA GLY A 312 -4.82 -4.02 -16.88
C GLY A 312 -4.69 -3.52 -18.31
N TRP A 313 -4.27 -2.29 -18.51
CA TRP A 313 -4.10 -1.71 -19.85
C TRP A 313 -2.98 -2.39 -20.64
N GLN A 314 -3.31 -2.91 -21.80
CA GLN A 314 -2.43 -3.67 -22.68
C GLN A 314 -2.15 -2.92 -23.97
N ALA A 315 -0.88 -2.88 -24.40
CA ALA A 315 -0.43 -2.18 -25.59
C ALA A 315 -0.99 -2.80 -26.88
N SER A 316 -1.69 -2.01 -27.68
CA SER A 316 -2.23 -2.45 -28.98
C SER A 316 -1.20 -2.44 -30.12
N ARG A 317 -0.04 -1.86 -29.92
CA ARG A 317 0.98 -1.58 -30.95
C ARG A 317 0.56 -0.53 -31.98
N ILE A 318 -0.60 0.09 -31.82
CA ILE A 318 -1.19 1.03 -32.77
C ILE A 318 -1.04 2.45 -32.22
N GLY A 319 -0.38 3.32 -32.99
CA GLY A 319 -0.47 4.75 -32.85
C GLY A 319 -1.73 5.27 -33.54
N VAL A 320 -2.54 6.02 -32.81
CA VAL A 320 -3.75 6.65 -33.34
C VAL A 320 -3.56 8.16 -33.49
N GLN A 321 -4.30 8.76 -34.43
CA GLN A 321 -4.25 10.19 -34.71
C GLN A 321 -5.64 10.83 -34.51
N LYS A 322 -5.65 12.01 -33.93
CA LYS A 322 -6.86 12.80 -33.71
C LYS A 322 -7.59 13.05 -35.02
N GLY A 323 -8.91 12.91 -34.99
CA GLY A 323 -9.77 13.19 -36.14
C GLY A 323 -9.86 12.08 -37.19
N LEU A 324 -8.99 11.06 -37.11
CA LEU A 324 -9.12 9.89 -37.98
C LEU A 324 -10.11 8.88 -37.38
N SER A 325 -10.78 8.13 -38.23
CA SER A 325 -11.77 7.13 -37.83
C SER A 325 -11.18 5.72 -37.87
N TYR A 326 -11.36 4.97 -36.79
CA TYR A 326 -10.85 3.62 -36.63
C TYR A 326 -12.01 2.66 -36.42
N GLN A 327 -12.11 1.64 -37.28
CA GLN A 327 -13.04 0.53 -37.09
C GLN A 327 -12.41 -0.52 -36.19
N VAL A 328 -13.14 -0.95 -35.17
CA VAL A 328 -12.79 -2.06 -34.30
C VAL A 328 -13.75 -3.21 -34.51
N ARG A 329 -13.25 -4.42 -34.66
CA ARG A 329 -13.99 -5.67 -34.63
C ARG A 329 -13.31 -6.63 -33.67
N THR A 330 -14.10 -7.44 -32.97
CA THR A 330 -13.55 -8.38 -32.02
C THR A 330 -14.08 -9.78 -32.22
N SER A 331 -13.32 -10.76 -31.74
CA SER A 331 -13.74 -12.15 -31.68
C SER A 331 -13.13 -12.83 -30.45
N GLY A 332 -13.80 -13.86 -29.95
CA GLY A 332 -13.39 -14.58 -28.76
C GLY A 332 -14.27 -14.26 -27.55
N ARG A 333 -13.96 -14.88 -26.44
CA ARG A 333 -14.70 -14.75 -25.18
C ARG A 333 -13.75 -14.80 -24.00
N TRP A 334 -14.15 -14.22 -22.90
CA TRP A 334 -13.45 -14.22 -21.62
C TRP A 334 -14.41 -14.38 -20.44
N LYS A 335 -13.86 -14.62 -19.28
CA LYS A 335 -14.57 -14.66 -18.00
C LYS A 335 -13.98 -13.61 -17.07
N THR A 336 -14.80 -12.98 -16.27
CA THR A 336 -14.42 -11.98 -15.25
C THR A 336 -14.43 -12.53 -13.82
N SER A 337 -14.66 -13.81 -13.65
CA SER A 337 -14.42 -14.60 -12.44
C SER A 337 -14.49 -16.10 -12.77
N ALA A 338 -14.10 -16.94 -11.85
CA ALA A 338 -14.18 -18.41 -12.02
C ALA A 338 -15.63 -18.86 -12.26
N GLU A 339 -16.60 -18.27 -11.57
CA GLU A 339 -18.02 -18.61 -11.63
C GLU A 339 -18.78 -17.83 -12.71
N ALA A 340 -18.21 -16.78 -13.28
CA ALA A 340 -18.88 -15.97 -14.30
C ALA A 340 -19.12 -16.76 -15.60
N HIS A 341 -20.23 -16.47 -16.27
CA HIS A 341 -20.42 -16.92 -17.64
C HIS A 341 -19.43 -16.24 -18.59
N GLN A 342 -19.10 -16.93 -19.68
CA GLN A 342 -18.28 -16.33 -20.74
C GLN A 342 -19.06 -15.22 -21.45
N VAL A 343 -18.44 -14.05 -21.56
CA VAL A 343 -18.94 -12.91 -22.32
C VAL A 343 -18.00 -12.58 -23.48
N ASP A 344 -18.50 -11.92 -24.49
CA ASP A 344 -17.69 -11.33 -25.55
C ASP A 344 -17.25 -9.89 -25.17
N ALA A 345 -16.84 -9.11 -26.17
CA ALA A 345 -16.36 -7.75 -25.94
C ALA A 345 -17.45 -6.74 -25.54
N ASP A 346 -18.73 -7.08 -25.64
CA ASP A 346 -19.83 -6.22 -25.15
C ASP A 346 -20.00 -6.34 -23.63
N GLY A 347 -19.49 -7.43 -23.04
CA GLY A 347 -19.58 -7.70 -21.62
C GLY A 347 -20.96 -8.17 -21.17
N ASP A 348 -21.21 -8.17 -19.87
CA ASP A 348 -22.54 -8.45 -19.30
C ASP A 348 -23.44 -7.20 -19.30
N SER A 349 -24.68 -7.35 -18.86
CA SER A 349 -25.67 -6.26 -18.77
C SER A 349 -25.23 -5.08 -17.89
N ARG A 350 -24.30 -5.29 -16.98
CA ARG A 350 -23.69 -4.25 -16.11
C ARG A 350 -22.46 -3.63 -16.74
N GLY A 351 -22.00 -4.11 -17.88
CA GLY A 351 -20.80 -3.68 -18.57
C GLY A 351 -19.50 -4.31 -18.06
N VAL A 352 -19.59 -5.31 -17.15
CA VAL A 352 -18.43 -6.08 -16.75
C VAL A 352 -18.00 -6.99 -17.89
N GLY A 353 -16.71 -7.06 -18.15
CA GLY A 353 -16.19 -7.79 -19.31
C GLY A 353 -16.25 -7.00 -20.63
N ARG A 354 -16.67 -5.73 -20.63
CA ARG A 354 -16.65 -4.92 -21.86
C ARG A 354 -15.23 -4.56 -22.28
N LEU A 355 -14.95 -4.62 -23.59
CA LEU A 355 -13.68 -4.12 -24.13
C LEU A 355 -13.62 -2.60 -23.99
N GLN A 356 -12.59 -2.10 -23.33
CA GLN A 356 -12.31 -0.67 -23.14
C GLN A 356 -11.00 -0.27 -23.80
N ALA A 357 -10.93 1.00 -24.20
CA ALA A 357 -9.75 1.64 -24.76
C ALA A 357 -9.41 2.95 -24.06
N VAL A 358 -8.10 3.24 -23.95
CA VAL A 358 -7.57 4.56 -23.62
C VAL A 358 -6.47 4.93 -24.59
N ILE A 359 -6.25 6.21 -24.76
CA ILE A 359 -5.10 6.73 -25.51
C ILE A 359 -4.11 7.30 -24.50
N TRP A 360 -2.89 6.82 -24.57
CA TRP A 360 -1.78 7.34 -23.82
C TRP A 360 -0.98 8.33 -24.66
N ASN A 361 -0.82 9.53 -24.18
CA ASN A 361 0.04 10.55 -24.77
C ASN A 361 0.75 11.32 -23.68
N ASN A 362 2.07 11.40 -23.75
CA ASN A 362 2.91 12.18 -22.84
C ASN A 362 2.51 12.01 -21.34
N TYR A 363 2.47 10.77 -20.86
CA TYR A 363 2.10 10.38 -19.49
C TYR A 363 0.69 10.81 -19.05
N GLN A 364 -0.21 10.99 -20.00
CA GLN A 364 -1.62 11.26 -19.77
C GLN A 364 -2.50 10.22 -20.46
N LEU A 365 -3.65 9.93 -19.86
CA LEU A 365 -4.67 9.05 -20.41
C LEU A 365 -5.92 9.84 -20.74
N THR A 366 -6.53 9.50 -21.88
CA THR A 366 -7.90 9.93 -22.16
C THR A 366 -8.88 9.24 -21.21
N ALA A 367 -10.12 9.71 -21.17
CA ALA A 367 -11.21 8.94 -20.61
C ALA A 367 -11.32 7.57 -21.33
N ALA A 368 -11.70 6.55 -20.57
CA ALA A 368 -11.90 5.22 -21.13
C ALA A 368 -13.13 5.21 -22.07
N ALA A 369 -12.92 4.72 -23.28
CA ALA A 369 -14.00 4.50 -24.27
C ALA A 369 -14.39 3.02 -24.29
N ASN A 370 -15.68 2.73 -24.34
CA ASN A 370 -16.21 1.38 -24.53
C ASN A 370 -16.26 1.06 -26.02
N LEU A 371 -15.64 -0.04 -26.44
CA LEU A 371 -15.56 -0.44 -27.83
C LEU A 371 -16.53 -1.57 -28.17
N GLY A 372 -16.72 -2.53 -27.25
CA GLY A 372 -17.58 -3.68 -27.48
C GLY A 372 -17.10 -4.60 -28.62
N THR A 373 -18.05 -5.35 -29.21
CA THR A 373 -17.77 -6.31 -30.29
C THR A 373 -17.48 -5.63 -31.62
N GLN A 374 -18.11 -4.50 -31.87
CA GLN A 374 -17.90 -3.67 -33.05
C GLN A 374 -18.08 -2.19 -32.72
N ALA A 375 -17.11 -1.37 -33.09
CA ALA A 375 -17.18 0.08 -32.91
C ALA A 375 -16.44 0.82 -34.02
N THR A 376 -16.87 2.03 -34.25
CA THR A 376 -16.06 3.05 -34.95
C THR A 376 -15.77 4.14 -33.92
N PHE A 377 -14.50 4.46 -33.70
CA PHE A 377 -14.12 5.51 -32.76
C PHE A 377 -13.19 6.53 -33.42
N GLN A 378 -13.31 7.75 -32.97
CA GLN A 378 -12.41 8.84 -33.32
C GLN A 378 -11.61 9.25 -32.08
N PRO A 379 -10.28 9.15 -32.10
CA PRO A 379 -9.43 9.56 -30.98
C PRO A 379 -9.59 11.06 -30.68
N ALA A 380 -9.69 11.39 -29.38
CA ALA A 380 -9.70 12.78 -28.93
C ALA A 380 -8.31 13.43 -29.00
N SER A 381 -7.25 12.64 -29.07
CA SER A 381 -5.85 13.08 -29.18
C SER A 381 -5.03 12.06 -29.97
N ASP A 382 -3.89 12.51 -30.50
CA ASP A 382 -2.85 11.60 -30.96
C ASP A 382 -2.32 10.78 -29.79
N GLY A 383 -1.84 9.55 -30.05
CA GLY A 383 -1.19 8.78 -29.01
C GLY A 383 -1.14 7.28 -29.25
N LYS A 384 -0.85 6.55 -28.20
CA LYS A 384 -0.73 5.10 -28.19
C LYS A 384 -2.03 4.48 -27.67
N LEU A 385 -2.62 3.58 -28.42
CA LEU A 385 -3.87 2.90 -28.06
C LEU A 385 -3.56 1.75 -27.09
N PHE A 386 -4.23 1.74 -25.92
CA PHE A 386 -4.21 0.65 -24.95
C PHE A 386 -5.63 0.12 -24.76
N LEU A 387 -5.72 -1.18 -24.51
CA LEU A 387 -6.96 -1.94 -24.42
C LEU A 387 -7.02 -2.76 -23.13
N ARG A 388 -8.21 -2.95 -22.57
CA ARG A 388 -8.44 -3.84 -21.42
C ARG A 388 -9.83 -4.45 -21.42
N CYS A 389 -10.00 -5.53 -20.67
CA CYS A 389 -11.27 -6.01 -20.19
C CYS A 389 -11.77 -5.09 -19.05
N ALA A 390 -12.99 -4.60 -19.12
CA ALA A 390 -13.59 -3.81 -18.06
C ALA A 390 -13.96 -4.71 -16.90
N ASP A 391 -13.27 -4.55 -15.77
CA ASP A 391 -13.55 -5.20 -14.52
C ASP A 391 -12.99 -4.37 -13.37
N ARG A 392 -13.31 -4.76 -12.13
CA ARG A 392 -12.73 -4.14 -10.95
C ARG A 392 -11.22 -4.41 -10.90
N TRP A 393 -10.46 -3.39 -10.53
CA TRP A 393 -9.00 -3.48 -10.54
C TRP A 393 -8.45 -4.48 -9.50
N GLY A 394 -9.19 -4.74 -8.43
CA GLY A 394 -8.84 -5.73 -7.42
C GLY A 394 -9.19 -7.18 -7.80
N GLU A 395 -9.95 -7.40 -8.87
CA GLU A 395 -10.51 -8.70 -9.25
C GLU A 395 -9.90 -9.29 -10.53
N LEU A 396 -8.87 -8.64 -11.11
CA LEU A 396 -8.26 -9.10 -12.37
C LEU A 396 -7.57 -10.47 -12.28
N HIS A 397 -7.26 -10.94 -11.08
CA HIS A 397 -6.44 -12.12 -10.86
C HIS A 397 -7.14 -13.46 -11.16
N ASP A 398 -8.46 -13.50 -11.13
CA ASP A 398 -9.31 -14.66 -11.43
C ASP A 398 -9.97 -14.60 -12.80
N ASN A 399 -9.75 -13.51 -13.55
CA ASN A 399 -10.19 -13.37 -14.91
C ASN A 399 -9.43 -14.32 -15.85
N THR A 400 -10.13 -14.94 -16.78
CA THR A 400 -9.58 -15.89 -17.75
C THR A 400 -10.05 -15.65 -19.16
N GLY A 401 -9.30 -16.15 -20.14
CA GLY A 401 -9.61 -16.01 -21.55
C GLY A 401 -9.04 -14.74 -22.19
N GLN A 402 -9.34 -14.59 -23.47
CA GLN A 402 -8.80 -13.50 -24.30
C GLN A 402 -9.73 -13.18 -25.45
N ILE A 403 -9.65 -11.96 -25.91
CA ILE A 403 -10.31 -11.47 -27.13
C ILE A 403 -9.26 -11.07 -28.15
N GLN A 404 -9.50 -11.40 -29.42
CA GLN A 404 -8.79 -10.82 -30.55
C GLN A 404 -9.48 -9.52 -30.96
N VAL A 405 -8.71 -8.45 -31.05
CA VAL A 405 -9.18 -7.13 -31.45
C VAL A 405 -8.53 -6.77 -32.77
N GLN A 406 -9.33 -6.53 -33.79
CA GLN A 406 -8.92 -6.06 -35.11
C GLN A 406 -9.20 -4.57 -35.21
N VAL A 407 -8.20 -3.80 -35.56
CA VAL A 407 -8.31 -2.34 -35.73
C VAL A 407 -7.90 -1.98 -37.15
N THR A 408 -8.76 -1.25 -37.85
CA THR A 408 -8.52 -0.78 -39.21
C THR A 408 -8.73 0.72 -39.27
N LEU A 409 -7.79 1.46 -39.84
CA LEU A 409 -7.98 2.88 -40.18
C LEU A 409 -8.90 2.98 -41.37
N LEU A 410 -10.00 3.70 -41.20
CA LEU A 410 -10.96 3.97 -42.29
C LEU A 410 -10.45 5.09 -43.20
N PRO A 411 -10.82 5.06 -44.49
CA PRO A 411 -10.58 6.18 -45.40
C PRO A 411 -11.15 7.48 -44.83
N ALA A 412 -10.50 8.60 -45.13
CA ALA A 412 -11.10 9.90 -44.84
C ALA A 412 -12.43 10.05 -45.56
N PRO A 413 -13.46 10.63 -44.93
CA PRO A 413 -14.69 10.95 -45.68
C PRO A 413 -14.33 11.87 -46.86
N LYS A 414 -14.83 11.48 -48.03
CA LYS A 414 -14.67 12.27 -49.27
C LYS A 414 -15.41 13.58 -49.15
#